data_7fc97acb154b8bd74255505a23e9c5c9
#
_entry.id   7fc97acb154b8bd74255505a23e9c5c9
#
_cell.length_a   1.000
_cell.length_b   1.000
_cell.length_c   1.000
_cell.angle_alpha   90.00
_cell.angle_beta   90.00
_cell.angle_gamma   90.00
#
_symmetry.space_group_name_H-M   'P 1'
#
loop_
_entity.id
_entity.type
_entity.pdbx_description
1 polymer ?
#
loop_
_entity_poly.entity_id
_entity_poly.type
_entity_poly.pdbx_seq_one_letter_code
_entity_poly.pdbx_strand_id
1 'polypeptide(L)'
;VKDHWTVGRVADMAGVSVRTLHHYDQIGLVRPSARTAAGYRAYAPADIERLRQALAYRRLGFGLREVADLLDAPPTDAVAHLHRLRGLLLERRDHAAAMAAAIDTELSTRTKGPPPPPQEHLRTPGPRLYDTIGAAYTTTRRTEPRIAAQIRNALGPAHTILNIGAGTGSYEPADRHVTAVEPSPVMRRQRPPGSAPCLAATAENLPFDDRSFDAAMAVSTIHHWQDPITGLREMRRVAHRVVVLTFDTDQPGWQNRFWLTRDYLPEFAAVLADFPPLAAMADAIGARTEPVPVPWDCADGLFEAYWRRPTAYLHPHIRRAMSVWTKVGPQAEQRAVHNLAHDLHSGRWTHRNTHLTDLDTADLGLRLLIA
;
A
#
# COMPACT_ATOMS: atom_id res chain seq x y z
N VAL A 1 29.72 42.42 -3.65
CA VAL A 1 28.40 42.78 -3.12
C VAL A 1 27.83 41.48 -2.55
N LYS A 2 27.74 41.36 -1.21
CA LYS A 2 27.20 40.16 -0.57
C LYS A 2 25.69 40.18 -0.72
N ASP A 3 25.14 39.16 -1.32
CA ASP A 3 23.70 38.99 -1.51
C ASP A 3 23.03 38.71 -0.15
N HIS A 4 22.52 39.77 0.46
CA HIS A 4 21.71 39.70 1.67
C HIS A 4 20.37 40.33 1.41
N TRP A 5 19.30 39.72 1.88
CA TRP A 5 17.92 40.21 1.67
C TRP A 5 17.32 40.72 2.97
N THR A 6 16.61 41.81 2.90
CA THR A 6 15.84 42.35 4.03
C THR A 6 14.67 41.43 4.36
N VAL A 7 14.16 41.49 5.59
CA VAL A 7 13.03 40.67 6.06
C VAL A 7 11.78 40.83 5.18
N GLY A 8 11.48 42.03 4.69
CA GLY A 8 10.33 42.27 3.81
C GLY A 8 10.49 41.52 2.48
N ARG A 9 11.66 41.65 1.83
CA ARG A 9 11.94 40.97 0.57
C ARG A 9 11.90 39.44 0.70
N VAL A 10 12.41 38.90 1.83
CA VAL A 10 12.35 37.47 2.10
C VAL A 10 10.91 37.00 2.34
N ALA A 11 10.10 37.80 3.04
CA ALA A 11 8.69 37.51 3.26
C ALA A 11 7.92 37.39 1.93
N ASP A 12 8.15 38.36 1.02
CA ASP A 12 7.52 38.36 -0.30
C ASP A 12 7.98 37.16 -1.15
N MET A 13 9.29 36.87 -1.20
CA MET A 13 9.84 35.74 -1.95
C MET A 13 9.35 34.39 -1.45
N ALA A 14 9.18 34.26 -0.14
CA ALA A 14 8.79 33.01 0.51
C ALA A 14 7.26 32.82 0.65
N GLY A 15 6.48 33.87 0.32
CA GLY A 15 5.01 33.85 0.46
C GLY A 15 4.54 33.75 1.91
N VAL A 16 5.27 34.39 2.85
CA VAL A 16 4.95 34.40 4.28
C VAL A 16 4.89 35.82 4.81
N SER A 17 4.27 36.02 5.99
CA SER A 17 4.27 37.33 6.62
C SER A 17 5.63 37.64 7.30
N VAL A 18 5.96 38.91 7.39
CA VAL A 18 7.12 39.38 8.19
C VAL A 18 7.01 38.89 9.64
N ARG A 19 5.79 38.83 10.19
CA ARG A 19 5.51 38.29 11.52
C ARG A 19 5.91 36.83 11.64
N THR A 20 5.67 36.03 10.61
CA THR A 20 6.11 34.63 10.57
C THR A 20 7.62 34.50 10.64
N LEU A 21 8.36 35.34 9.89
CA LEU A 21 9.82 35.35 9.93
C LEU A 21 10.38 35.81 11.27
N HIS A 22 9.75 36.79 11.91
CA HIS A 22 10.10 37.19 13.28
C HIS A 22 9.86 36.05 14.29
N HIS A 23 8.75 35.32 14.15
CA HIS A 23 8.47 34.17 14.99
C HIS A 23 9.49 33.06 14.79
N TYR A 24 9.86 32.77 13.54
CA TYR A 24 10.90 31.75 13.24
C TYR A 24 12.27 32.13 13.78
N ASP A 25 12.62 33.41 13.79
CA ASP A 25 13.82 33.93 14.45
C ASP A 25 13.75 33.74 15.97
N GLN A 26 12.63 34.11 16.60
CA GLN A 26 12.43 33.97 18.05
C GLN A 26 12.55 32.54 18.56
N ILE A 27 11.99 31.58 17.83
CA ILE A 27 12.06 30.15 18.22
C ILE A 27 13.35 29.48 17.71
N GLY A 28 14.23 30.21 17.02
CA GLY A 28 15.50 29.70 16.50
C GLY A 28 15.40 28.83 15.27
N LEU A 29 14.23 28.70 14.65
CA LEU A 29 14.01 27.86 13.49
C LEU A 29 14.76 28.36 12.24
N VAL A 30 14.67 29.69 11.97
CA VAL A 30 15.40 30.37 10.89
C VAL A 30 15.87 31.71 11.42
N ARG A 31 17.18 31.84 11.68
CA ARG A 31 17.79 33.06 12.22
C ARG A 31 18.45 33.83 11.09
N PRO A 32 18.24 35.17 11.00
CA PRO A 32 18.97 35.99 10.07
C PRO A 32 20.44 36.08 10.49
N SER A 33 21.35 35.61 9.64
CA SER A 33 22.79 35.55 9.93
C SER A 33 23.50 36.89 9.73
N ALA A 34 22.83 37.93 9.20
CA ALA A 34 23.38 39.23 8.90
C ALA A 34 22.49 40.38 9.37
N ARG A 35 23.06 41.60 9.34
CA ARG A 35 22.32 42.85 9.53
C ARG A 35 22.70 43.83 8.42
N THR A 36 21.75 44.68 8.04
CA THR A 36 22.03 45.82 7.13
C THR A 36 22.86 46.88 7.81
N ALA A 37 23.45 47.83 7.04
CA ALA A 37 24.17 48.97 7.61
C ALA A 37 23.31 49.82 8.58
N ALA A 38 21.98 49.77 8.43
CA ALA A 38 21.02 50.43 9.32
C ALA A 38 20.58 49.56 10.51
N GLY A 39 21.23 48.40 10.74
CA GLY A 39 20.97 47.50 11.88
C GLY A 39 19.77 46.54 11.70
N TYR A 40 19.05 46.59 10.57
CA TYR A 40 17.92 45.70 10.32
C TYR A 40 18.35 44.25 10.03
N ARG A 41 17.48 43.27 10.31
CA ARG A 41 17.70 41.88 10.01
C ARG A 41 17.93 41.66 8.52
N ALA A 42 18.97 40.88 8.18
CA ALA A 42 19.31 40.52 6.82
C ALA A 42 19.59 39.01 6.74
N TYR A 43 19.08 38.37 5.71
CA TYR A 43 19.17 36.93 5.48
C TYR A 43 20.21 36.65 4.40
N ALA A 44 21.10 35.74 4.66
CA ALA A 44 22.06 35.21 3.71
C ALA A 44 21.42 34.09 2.86
N PRO A 45 22.08 33.66 1.75
CA PRO A 45 21.60 32.54 0.94
C PRO A 45 21.32 31.26 1.75
N ALA A 46 22.14 30.95 2.73
CA ALA A 46 21.97 29.80 3.60
C ALA A 46 20.71 29.89 4.48
N ASP A 47 20.40 31.10 4.98
CA ASP A 47 19.19 31.34 5.78
C ASP A 47 17.93 31.15 4.94
N ILE A 48 17.99 31.57 3.66
CA ILE A 48 16.88 31.42 2.70
C ILE A 48 16.68 29.96 2.34
N GLU A 49 17.74 29.19 2.15
CA GLU A 49 17.66 27.77 1.89
C GLU A 49 17.05 27.03 3.09
N ARG A 50 17.49 27.37 4.32
CA ARG A 50 16.89 26.84 5.55
C ARG A 50 15.41 27.21 5.67
N LEU A 51 15.03 28.44 5.30
CA LEU A 51 13.62 28.87 5.27
C LEU A 51 12.82 28.07 4.25
N ARG A 52 13.36 27.86 3.05
CA ARG A 52 12.71 27.07 1.99
C ARG A 52 12.41 25.65 2.47
N GLN A 53 13.38 25.02 3.13
CA GLN A 53 13.23 23.68 3.71
C GLN A 53 12.20 23.68 4.84
N ALA A 54 12.26 24.67 5.76
CA ALA A 54 11.26 24.79 6.83
C ALA A 54 9.84 24.90 6.28
N LEU A 55 9.63 25.73 5.26
CA LEU A 55 8.31 25.90 4.63
C LEU A 55 7.86 24.66 3.87
N ALA A 56 8.78 23.92 3.24
CA ALA A 56 8.46 22.64 2.61
C ALA A 56 7.92 21.64 3.65
N TYR A 57 8.58 21.49 4.79
CA TYR A 57 8.12 20.62 5.87
C TYR A 57 6.81 21.11 6.50
N ARG A 58 6.62 22.41 6.66
CA ARG A 58 5.37 22.99 7.14
C ARG A 58 4.18 22.69 6.20
N ARG A 59 4.38 22.78 4.87
CA ARG A 59 3.37 22.40 3.87
C ARG A 59 2.98 20.91 3.97
N LEU A 60 3.90 20.07 4.40
CA LEU A 60 3.66 18.65 4.66
C LEU A 60 2.96 18.40 6.02
N GLY A 61 2.68 19.45 6.79
CA GLY A 61 1.92 19.38 8.05
C GLY A 61 2.77 19.14 9.31
N PHE A 62 4.10 19.19 9.23
CA PHE A 62 4.96 19.04 10.42
C PHE A 62 4.84 20.21 11.37
N GLY A 63 4.89 19.95 12.69
CA GLY A 63 4.97 20.96 13.73
C GLY A 63 6.29 21.73 13.69
N LEU A 64 6.32 22.95 14.25
CA LEU A 64 7.56 23.76 14.22
C LEU A 64 8.72 23.12 14.97
N ARG A 65 8.45 22.37 16.03
CA ARG A 65 9.45 21.62 16.81
C ARG A 65 10.04 20.47 15.96
N GLU A 66 9.17 19.68 15.34
CA GLU A 66 9.59 18.61 14.44
C GLU A 66 10.45 19.15 13.29
N VAL A 67 10.07 20.29 12.72
CA VAL A 67 10.84 20.95 11.64
C VAL A 67 12.23 21.40 12.14
N ALA A 68 12.33 21.91 13.36
CA ALA A 68 13.63 22.29 13.94
C ALA A 68 14.57 21.07 14.09
N ASP A 69 14.05 19.99 14.71
CA ASP A 69 14.80 18.73 14.90
C ASP A 69 15.27 18.17 13.55
N LEU A 70 14.45 18.31 12.51
CA LEU A 70 14.73 17.86 11.18
C LEU A 70 15.84 18.69 10.48
N LEU A 71 15.84 20.01 10.66
CA LEU A 71 16.81 20.91 10.04
C LEU A 71 18.18 20.93 10.74
N ASP A 72 18.20 20.54 12.02
CA ASP A 72 19.42 20.51 12.83
C ASP A 72 20.16 19.15 12.79
N ALA A 73 19.54 18.13 12.13
CA ALA A 73 20.17 16.82 11.93
C ALA A 73 21.39 16.91 10.99
N PRO A 74 22.48 16.13 11.22
CA PRO A 74 23.68 16.17 10.39
C PRO A 74 23.41 15.86 8.91
N PRO A 75 24.12 16.50 7.95
CA PRO A 75 23.93 16.31 6.50
C PRO A 75 24.17 14.89 5.99
N THR A 76 24.93 14.09 6.71
CA THR A 76 25.25 12.69 6.38
C THR A 76 24.03 11.78 6.38
N ASP A 77 22.87 12.27 6.83
CA ASP A 77 21.67 11.49 7.04
C ASP A 77 20.44 11.99 6.24
N ALA A 78 20.65 12.84 5.25
CA ALA A 78 19.54 13.45 4.48
C ALA A 78 18.62 12.40 3.84
N VAL A 79 19.17 11.30 3.34
CA VAL A 79 18.37 10.20 2.74
C VAL A 79 17.62 9.43 3.83
N ALA A 80 18.30 9.03 4.91
CA ALA A 80 17.66 8.38 6.05
C ALA A 80 16.59 9.28 6.69
N HIS A 81 16.83 10.60 6.70
CA HIS A 81 15.88 11.59 7.15
C HIS A 81 14.64 11.68 6.26
N LEU A 82 14.81 11.73 4.94
CA LEU A 82 13.68 11.68 3.98
C LEU A 82 12.89 10.37 4.11
N HIS A 83 13.55 9.25 4.37
CA HIS A 83 12.88 7.99 4.65
C HIS A 83 12.06 8.04 5.94
N ARG A 84 12.58 8.62 7.03
CA ARG A 84 11.81 8.82 8.28
C ARG A 84 10.61 9.72 8.06
N LEU A 85 10.80 10.85 7.36
CA LEU A 85 9.70 11.76 6.98
C LEU A 85 8.61 11.06 6.19
N ARG A 86 9.00 10.29 5.19
CA ARG A 86 8.06 9.51 4.38
C ARG A 86 7.30 8.50 5.25
N GLY A 87 7.96 7.85 6.20
CA GLY A 87 7.33 6.97 7.19
C GLY A 87 6.25 7.68 8.00
N LEU A 88 6.58 8.83 8.59
CA LEU A 88 5.63 9.64 9.37
C LEU A 88 4.44 10.14 8.53
N LEU A 89 4.67 10.52 7.27
CA LEU A 89 3.59 10.92 6.38
C LEU A 89 2.66 9.76 6.02
N LEU A 90 3.22 8.57 5.82
CA LEU A 90 2.45 7.35 5.60
C LEU A 90 1.61 7.00 6.83
N GLU A 91 2.17 7.10 8.04
CA GLU A 91 1.43 6.89 9.29
C GLU A 91 0.28 7.90 9.46
N ARG A 92 0.53 9.19 9.17
CA ARG A 92 -0.52 10.22 9.19
C ARG A 92 -1.61 9.98 8.16
N ARG A 93 -1.24 9.56 6.95
CA ARG A 93 -2.20 9.14 5.91
C ARG A 93 -3.07 8.00 6.40
N ASP A 94 -2.44 6.98 6.98
CA ASP A 94 -3.11 5.79 7.46
C ASP A 94 -4.06 6.13 8.64
N HIS A 95 -3.63 7.05 9.51
CA HIS A 95 -4.47 7.58 10.59
C HIS A 95 -5.68 8.40 10.07
N ALA A 96 -5.46 9.29 9.11
CA ALA A 96 -6.54 10.07 8.49
C ALA A 96 -7.55 9.17 7.77
N ALA A 97 -7.06 8.14 7.07
CA ALA A 97 -7.92 7.12 6.45
C ALA A 97 -8.73 6.33 7.50
N ALA A 98 -8.14 6.08 8.68
CA ALA A 98 -8.82 5.47 9.81
C ALA A 98 -10.02 6.29 10.28
N MET A 99 -9.78 7.58 10.48
CA MET A 99 -10.83 8.49 10.96
C MET A 99 -11.98 8.58 9.94
N ALA A 100 -11.66 8.69 8.64
CA ALA A 100 -12.66 8.71 7.59
C ALA A 100 -13.50 7.41 7.58
N ALA A 101 -12.87 6.25 7.63
CA ALA A 101 -13.56 4.96 7.66
C ALA A 101 -14.41 4.75 8.93
N ALA A 102 -13.97 5.28 10.07
CA ALA A 102 -14.76 5.26 11.30
C ALA A 102 -16.05 6.11 11.17
N ILE A 103 -15.93 7.27 10.54
CA ILE A 103 -17.09 8.13 10.23
C ILE A 103 -18.04 7.42 9.25
N ASP A 104 -17.53 6.81 8.20
CA ASP A 104 -18.35 6.08 7.23
C ASP A 104 -19.08 4.90 7.88
N THR A 105 -18.44 4.22 8.82
CA THR A 105 -19.06 3.14 9.61
C THR A 105 -20.20 3.68 10.47
N GLU A 106 -19.99 4.78 11.18
CA GLU A 106 -21.00 5.42 12.00
C GLU A 106 -22.18 5.93 11.17
N LEU A 107 -21.91 6.53 10.01
CA LEU A 107 -22.94 6.93 9.07
C LEU A 107 -23.76 5.74 8.57
N SER A 108 -23.10 4.61 8.22
CA SER A 108 -23.76 3.39 7.76
C SER A 108 -24.62 2.77 8.85
N THR A 109 -24.15 2.75 10.10
CA THR A 109 -24.89 2.22 11.26
C THR A 109 -26.15 3.05 11.53
N ARG A 110 -26.07 4.37 11.40
CA ARG A 110 -27.22 5.27 11.60
C ARG A 110 -28.24 5.22 10.47
N THR A 111 -27.79 4.87 9.24
CA THR A 111 -28.68 4.88 8.06
C THR A 111 -29.28 3.53 7.71
N LYS A 112 -28.67 2.39 8.12
CA LYS A 112 -29.03 1.05 7.65
C LYS A 112 -29.34 0.00 8.73
N GLY A 113 -29.29 0.34 10.01
CA GLY A 113 -29.47 -0.61 11.13
C GLY A 113 -28.25 -1.54 11.36
N PRO A 114 -28.25 -2.40 12.40
CA PRO A 114 -27.13 -3.24 12.75
C PRO A 114 -26.85 -4.30 11.68
N PRO A 115 -25.55 -4.64 11.40
CA PRO A 115 -25.20 -5.66 10.45
C PRO A 115 -25.59 -7.07 10.92
N PRO A 116 -25.84 -8.03 10.01
CA PRO A 116 -26.18 -9.42 10.35
C PRO A 116 -25.01 -10.14 11.03
N PRO A 117 -25.26 -11.20 11.84
CA PRO A 117 -24.25 -11.86 12.65
C PRO A 117 -23.17 -12.60 11.84
N PRO A 118 -21.93 -12.71 12.39
CA PRO A 118 -20.70 -13.07 11.64
C PRO A 118 -20.55 -14.51 11.14
N GLN A 119 -21.47 -15.39 11.40
CA GLN A 119 -21.23 -16.85 11.19
C GLN A 119 -21.33 -17.35 9.74
N GLU A 120 -21.87 -16.56 8.83
CA GLU A 120 -22.12 -16.99 7.43
C GLU A 120 -20.95 -16.71 6.46
N HIS A 121 -19.95 -15.94 6.90
CA HIS A 121 -18.88 -15.46 6.00
C HIS A 121 -17.71 -16.44 5.80
N LEU A 122 -17.59 -17.48 6.63
CA LEU A 122 -16.46 -18.44 6.59
C LEU A 122 -16.50 -19.38 5.38
N ARG A 123 -17.63 -19.46 4.65
CA ARG A 123 -17.82 -20.31 3.48
C ARG A 123 -18.28 -19.55 2.22
N THR A 124 -18.17 -18.23 2.20
CA THR A 124 -18.67 -17.43 1.07
C THR A 124 -17.65 -17.47 -0.08
N PRO A 125 -18.05 -17.90 -1.30
CA PRO A 125 -17.18 -17.82 -2.48
C PRO A 125 -16.64 -16.42 -2.72
N GLY A 126 -15.43 -16.31 -3.29
CA GLY A 126 -14.70 -15.06 -3.46
C GLY A 126 -15.51 -13.86 -3.97
N PRO A 127 -16.33 -13.99 -5.04
CA PRO A 127 -17.16 -12.88 -5.54
C PRO A 127 -18.15 -12.33 -4.50
N ARG A 128 -18.82 -13.21 -3.73
CA ARG A 128 -19.77 -12.79 -2.68
C ARG A 128 -19.07 -12.15 -1.47
N LEU A 129 -17.83 -12.55 -1.19
CA LEU A 129 -17.04 -11.92 -0.13
C LEU A 129 -16.83 -10.43 -0.45
N TYR A 130 -16.43 -10.12 -1.68
CA TYR A 130 -16.20 -8.73 -2.10
C TYR A 130 -17.48 -7.90 -2.25
N ASP A 131 -18.62 -8.50 -2.40
CA ASP A 131 -19.90 -7.79 -2.32
C ASP A 131 -20.16 -7.25 -0.89
N THR A 132 -19.53 -7.85 0.12
CA THR A 132 -19.65 -7.43 1.53
C THR A 132 -18.51 -6.52 1.98
N ILE A 133 -17.26 -6.91 1.72
CA ILE A 133 -16.07 -6.17 2.21
C ILE A 133 -15.55 -5.13 1.21
N GLY A 134 -15.95 -5.21 -0.06
CA GLY A 134 -15.42 -4.40 -1.16
C GLY A 134 -15.64 -2.90 -0.99
N ALA A 135 -16.62 -2.46 -0.21
CA ALA A 135 -16.89 -1.04 0.02
C ALA A 135 -15.70 -0.27 0.64
N ALA A 136 -14.88 -0.93 1.48
CA ALA A 136 -13.70 -0.34 2.08
C ALA A 136 -12.41 -0.60 1.29
N TYR A 137 -12.47 -1.40 0.23
CA TYR A 137 -11.31 -1.89 -0.50
C TYR A 137 -10.47 -0.77 -1.14
N THR A 138 -11.13 0.20 -1.76
CA THR A 138 -10.47 1.32 -2.45
C THR A 138 -9.75 2.29 -1.53
N THR A 139 -10.04 2.27 -0.23
CA THR A 139 -9.44 3.22 0.73
C THR A 139 -7.96 2.93 0.96
N THR A 140 -7.54 1.67 0.89
CA THR A 140 -6.16 1.23 1.16
C THR A 140 -5.45 0.64 -0.05
N ARG A 141 -6.19 0.07 -1.01
CA ARG A 141 -5.60 -0.55 -2.20
C ARG A 141 -5.23 0.50 -3.23
N ARG A 142 -3.96 0.56 -3.54
CA ARG A 142 -3.36 1.49 -4.51
C ARG A 142 -2.26 0.76 -5.28
N THR A 143 -2.00 1.17 -6.50
CA THR A 143 -0.88 0.61 -7.26
C THR A 143 0.46 0.96 -6.59
N GLU A 144 1.24 -0.03 -6.21
CA GLU A 144 2.62 0.15 -5.78
C GLU A 144 3.52 0.27 -7.01
N PRO A 145 4.21 1.42 -7.23
CA PRO A 145 4.92 1.67 -8.48
C PRO A 145 6.01 0.66 -8.80
N ARG A 146 6.73 0.14 -7.79
CA ARG A 146 7.83 -0.83 -7.99
C ARG A 146 7.30 -2.20 -8.37
N ILE A 147 6.20 -2.66 -7.75
CA ILE A 147 5.50 -3.89 -8.14
C ILE A 147 4.87 -3.73 -9.53
N ALA A 148 4.26 -2.57 -9.82
CA ALA A 148 3.71 -2.28 -11.15
C ALA A 148 4.79 -2.31 -12.24
N ALA A 149 5.98 -1.79 -11.96
CA ALA A 149 7.10 -1.85 -12.88
C ALA A 149 7.53 -3.30 -13.17
N GLN A 150 7.59 -4.15 -12.14
CA GLN A 150 7.92 -5.56 -12.31
C GLN A 150 6.84 -6.31 -13.12
N ILE A 151 5.55 -6.05 -12.84
CA ILE A 151 4.43 -6.61 -13.63
C ILE A 151 4.53 -6.13 -15.08
N ARG A 152 4.76 -4.83 -15.32
CA ARG A 152 4.90 -4.26 -16.67
C ARG A 152 6.06 -4.89 -17.45
N ASN A 153 7.20 -5.09 -16.80
CA ASN A 153 8.34 -5.78 -17.39
C ASN A 153 7.99 -7.23 -17.76
N ALA A 154 7.26 -7.92 -16.89
CA ALA A 154 6.80 -9.28 -17.15
C ALA A 154 5.79 -9.36 -18.31
N LEU A 155 4.93 -8.35 -18.48
CA LEU A 155 4.01 -8.24 -19.62
C LEU A 155 4.75 -8.02 -20.95
N GLY A 156 5.98 -7.51 -20.94
CA GLY A 156 6.81 -7.31 -22.12
C GLY A 156 6.17 -6.35 -23.14
N PRO A 157 6.28 -6.63 -24.45
CA PRO A 157 5.79 -5.77 -25.52
C PRO A 157 4.27 -5.92 -25.81
N ALA A 158 3.51 -6.63 -24.96
CA ALA A 158 2.08 -6.85 -25.14
C ALA A 158 1.32 -5.53 -25.30
N HIS A 159 0.49 -5.38 -26.33
CA HIS A 159 -0.37 -4.22 -26.56
C HIS A 159 -1.78 -4.42 -26.04
N THR A 160 -2.34 -5.61 -26.20
CA THR A 160 -3.66 -5.99 -25.72
C THR A 160 -3.56 -6.85 -24.47
N ILE A 161 -4.18 -6.43 -23.38
CA ILE A 161 -4.07 -7.08 -22.07
C ILE A 161 -5.46 -7.41 -21.53
N LEU A 162 -5.63 -8.66 -21.09
CA LEU A 162 -6.80 -9.07 -20.31
C LEU A 162 -6.43 -9.06 -18.82
N ASN A 163 -7.14 -8.26 -18.02
CA ASN A 163 -7.00 -8.26 -16.56
C ASN A 163 -8.12 -9.07 -15.91
N ILE A 164 -7.79 -10.21 -15.28
CA ILE A 164 -8.76 -11.16 -14.70
C ILE A 164 -8.82 -10.99 -13.18
N GLY A 165 -10.05 -10.90 -12.65
CA GLY A 165 -10.29 -10.53 -11.26
C GLY A 165 -9.81 -9.09 -11.00
N ALA A 166 -10.17 -8.22 -11.93
CA ALA A 166 -9.60 -6.88 -12.04
C ALA A 166 -9.94 -5.96 -10.87
N GLY A 167 -10.96 -6.31 -10.08
CA GLY A 167 -11.40 -5.48 -8.98
C GLY A 167 -11.71 -4.05 -9.42
N THR A 168 -11.10 -3.10 -8.75
CA THR A 168 -11.24 -1.67 -9.05
C THR A 168 -10.26 -1.15 -10.10
N GLY A 169 -9.41 -2.01 -10.69
CA GLY A 169 -8.50 -1.67 -11.77
C GLY A 169 -7.07 -1.34 -11.33
N SER A 170 -6.67 -1.76 -10.12
CA SER A 170 -5.29 -1.61 -9.67
C SER A 170 -4.32 -2.36 -10.61
N TYR A 171 -3.14 -1.76 -10.84
CA TYR A 171 -2.08 -2.31 -11.69
C TYR A 171 -2.37 -2.37 -13.19
N GLU A 172 -3.52 -1.89 -13.67
CA GLU A 172 -3.78 -1.77 -15.10
C GLU A 172 -2.81 -0.78 -15.73
N PRO A 173 -2.02 -1.18 -16.76
CA PRO A 173 -1.09 -0.27 -17.41
C PRO A 173 -1.84 0.74 -18.28
N ALA A 174 -1.64 2.04 -18.03
CA ALA A 174 -2.35 3.11 -18.70
C ALA A 174 -1.93 3.30 -20.18
N ASP A 175 -0.79 2.74 -20.57
CA ASP A 175 -0.19 2.81 -21.91
C ASP A 175 -0.55 1.60 -22.80
N ARG A 176 -1.53 0.77 -22.41
CA ARG A 176 -1.92 -0.46 -23.11
C ARG A 176 -3.44 -0.53 -23.30
N HIS A 177 -3.87 -1.31 -24.25
CA HIS A 177 -5.29 -1.62 -24.41
C HIS A 177 -5.71 -2.72 -23.45
N VAL A 178 -6.34 -2.35 -22.34
CA VAL A 178 -6.78 -3.28 -21.30
C VAL A 178 -8.26 -3.58 -21.46
N THR A 179 -8.62 -4.87 -21.41
CA THR A 179 -9.97 -5.36 -21.15
C THR A 179 -9.95 -6.03 -19.78
N ALA A 180 -10.96 -5.78 -18.96
CA ALA A 180 -11.06 -6.31 -17.60
C ALA A 180 -12.20 -7.33 -17.47
N VAL A 181 -12.01 -8.31 -16.57
CA VAL A 181 -13.02 -9.25 -16.13
C VAL A 181 -13.10 -9.22 -14.61
N GLU A 182 -14.31 -9.01 -14.07
CA GLU A 182 -14.55 -8.96 -12.63
C GLU A 182 -15.96 -9.46 -12.33
N PRO A 183 -16.13 -10.58 -11.58
CA PRO A 183 -17.45 -11.12 -11.28
C PRO A 183 -18.27 -10.28 -10.30
N SER A 184 -17.63 -9.58 -9.33
CA SER A 184 -18.35 -8.79 -8.33
C SER A 184 -18.92 -7.50 -8.92
N PRO A 185 -20.26 -7.30 -8.87
CA PRO A 185 -20.88 -6.06 -9.31
C PRO A 185 -20.49 -4.87 -8.42
N VAL A 186 -20.17 -5.11 -7.13
CA VAL A 186 -19.73 -4.07 -6.20
C VAL A 186 -18.36 -3.54 -6.62
N MET A 187 -17.42 -4.42 -6.96
CA MET A 187 -16.10 -4.04 -7.41
C MET A 187 -16.14 -3.33 -8.76
N ARG A 188 -16.95 -3.82 -9.71
CA ARG A 188 -17.09 -3.15 -11.02
C ARG A 188 -17.62 -1.72 -10.89
N ARG A 189 -18.60 -1.47 -10.00
CA ARG A 189 -19.15 -0.11 -9.77
C ARG A 189 -18.14 0.87 -9.14
N GLN A 190 -17.12 0.37 -8.47
CA GLN A 190 -16.07 1.20 -7.84
C GLN A 190 -14.91 1.55 -8.80
N ARG A 191 -14.93 1.03 -10.03
CA ARG A 191 -13.91 1.38 -11.01
C ARG A 191 -14.02 2.86 -11.35
N PRO A 192 -12.87 3.59 -11.36
CA PRO A 192 -12.85 5.01 -11.70
C PRO A 192 -13.43 5.28 -13.11
N PRO A 193 -14.04 6.45 -13.34
CA PRO A 193 -14.42 6.88 -14.69
C PRO A 193 -13.20 6.84 -15.63
N GLY A 194 -13.39 6.30 -16.84
CA GLY A 194 -12.31 6.14 -17.82
C GLY A 194 -11.41 4.90 -17.64
N SER A 195 -11.70 4.05 -16.65
CA SER A 195 -11.05 2.73 -16.55
C SER A 195 -11.35 1.84 -17.76
N ALA A 196 -10.52 0.82 -17.94
CA ALA A 196 -10.71 -0.19 -18.97
C ALA A 196 -12.12 -0.81 -18.95
N PRO A 197 -12.73 -1.17 -20.13
CA PRO A 197 -13.99 -1.91 -20.18
C PRO A 197 -13.93 -3.17 -19.32
N CYS A 198 -14.98 -3.42 -18.52
CA CYS A 198 -15.01 -4.51 -17.57
C CYS A 198 -16.26 -5.39 -17.74
N LEU A 199 -16.05 -6.67 -18.09
CA LEU A 199 -17.11 -7.66 -18.26
C LEU A 199 -17.36 -8.42 -16.95
N ALA A 200 -18.61 -8.88 -16.78
CA ALA A 200 -18.99 -9.78 -15.69
C ALA A 200 -18.74 -11.23 -16.11
N ALA A 201 -17.57 -11.77 -15.71
CA ALA A 201 -17.24 -13.18 -15.91
C ALA A 201 -16.29 -13.66 -14.81
N THR A 202 -16.11 -14.98 -14.68
CA THR A 202 -15.15 -15.61 -13.77
C THR A 202 -13.90 -16.05 -14.54
N ALA A 203 -12.85 -16.32 -13.81
CA ALA A 203 -11.58 -16.77 -14.40
C ALA A 203 -11.70 -18.14 -15.07
N GLU A 204 -12.56 -18.99 -14.54
CA GLU A 204 -12.79 -20.37 -15.00
C GLU A 204 -13.59 -20.47 -16.29
N ASN A 205 -14.21 -19.36 -16.73
CA ASN A 205 -15.01 -19.32 -17.95
C ASN A 205 -14.90 -17.93 -18.60
N LEU A 206 -13.82 -17.71 -19.33
CA LEU A 206 -13.54 -16.45 -20.00
C LEU A 206 -14.26 -16.38 -21.35
N PRO A 207 -15.09 -15.34 -21.61
CA PRO A 207 -15.90 -15.21 -22.82
C PRO A 207 -15.09 -14.64 -24.00
N PHE A 208 -13.92 -15.23 -24.28
CA PHE A 208 -13.02 -14.80 -25.34
C PHE A 208 -12.49 -16.01 -26.11
N ASP A 209 -12.17 -15.77 -27.37
CA ASP A 209 -11.55 -16.77 -28.24
C ASP A 209 -10.10 -17.08 -27.82
N ASP A 210 -9.60 -18.22 -28.27
CA ASP A 210 -8.22 -18.61 -28.04
C ASP A 210 -7.24 -17.56 -28.59
N ARG A 211 -6.22 -17.23 -27.78
CA ARG A 211 -5.12 -16.30 -28.16
C ARG A 211 -5.61 -14.94 -28.66
N SER A 212 -6.73 -14.46 -28.15
CA SER A 212 -7.30 -13.14 -28.52
C SER A 212 -6.60 -11.95 -27.87
N PHE A 213 -5.68 -12.20 -26.90
CA PHE A 213 -4.88 -11.17 -26.24
C PHE A 213 -3.38 -11.46 -26.34
N ASP A 214 -2.56 -10.39 -26.39
CA ASP A 214 -1.11 -10.54 -26.30
C ASP A 214 -0.70 -11.04 -24.90
N ALA A 215 -1.36 -10.54 -23.85
CA ALA A 215 -1.13 -10.99 -22.49
C ALA A 215 -2.41 -11.03 -21.64
N ALA A 216 -2.42 -11.94 -20.65
CA ALA A 216 -3.38 -11.95 -19.57
C ALA A 216 -2.67 -11.74 -18.24
N MET A 217 -3.27 -10.93 -17.35
CA MET A 217 -2.74 -10.70 -16.02
C MET A 217 -3.78 -10.96 -14.94
N ALA A 218 -3.32 -11.43 -13.78
CA ALA A 218 -4.12 -11.56 -12.57
C ALA A 218 -3.27 -11.11 -11.36
N VAL A 219 -3.74 -10.11 -10.61
CA VAL A 219 -2.95 -9.48 -9.56
C VAL A 219 -3.62 -9.66 -8.20
N SER A 220 -3.02 -10.48 -7.33
CA SER A 220 -3.51 -10.76 -5.97
C SER A 220 -4.99 -11.16 -5.93
N THR A 221 -5.44 -11.99 -6.87
CA THR A 221 -6.87 -12.37 -7.02
C THR A 221 -7.11 -13.88 -7.06
N ILE A 222 -6.14 -14.70 -7.49
CA ILE A 222 -6.36 -16.12 -7.78
C ILE A 222 -6.80 -16.94 -6.54
N HIS A 223 -6.48 -16.50 -5.33
CA HIS A 223 -6.93 -17.10 -4.08
C HIS A 223 -8.41 -16.85 -3.74
N HIS A 224 -9.12 -16.17 -4.65
CA HIS A 224 -10.57 -15.96 -4.62
C HIS A 224 -11.30 -16.77 -5.70
N TRP A 225 -10.57 -17.42 -6.60
CA TRP A 225 -11.17 -18.25 -7.65
C TRP A 225 -11.69 -19.58 -7.07
N GLN A 226 -12.71 -20.15 -7.68
CA GLN A 226 -13.24 -21.42 -7.24
C GLN A 226 -12.31 -22.58 -7.60
N ASP A 227 -11.72 -22.50 -8.79
CA ASP A 227 -10.68 -23.41 -9.28
C ASP A 227 -9.54 -22.62 -9.90
N PRO A 228 -8.49 -22.30 -9.12
CA PRO A 228 -7.33 -21.57 -9.61
C PRO A 228 -6.65 -22.23 -10.81
N ILE A 229 -6.59 -23.57 -10.85
CA ILE A 229 -5.91 -24.29 -11.94
C ILE A 229 -6.70 -24.17 -13.25
N THR A 230 -8.03 -24.31 -13.21
CA THR A 230 -8.88 -24.08 -14.37
C THR A 230 -8.80 -22.63 -14.84
N GLY A 231 -8.85 -21.66 -13.92
CA GLY A 231 -8.70 -20.25 -14.27
C GLY A 231 -7.34 -19.92 -14.93
N LEU A 232 -6.26 -20.50 -14.43
CA LEU A 232 -4.92 -20.33 -15.02
C LEU A 232 -4.87 -20.92 -16.44
N ARG A 233 -5.47 -22.08 -16.67
CA ARG A 233 -5.54 -22.69 -18.01
C ARG A 233 -6.38 -21.84 -18.97
N GLU A 234 -7.47 -21.25 -18.52
CA GLU A 234 -8.26 -20.30 -19.29
C GLU A 234 -7.46 -19.06 -19.66
N MET A 235 -6.69 -18.49 -18.72
CA MET A 235 -5.75 -17.40 -19.02
C MET A 235 -4.78 -17.78 -20.13
N ARG A 236 -4.22 -19.00 -20.06
CA ARG A 236 -3.29 -19.51 -21.06
C ARG A 236 -3.96 -19.79 -22.40
N ARG A 237 -5.26 -20.17 -22.40
CA ARG A 237 -6.04 -20.37 -23.63
C ARG A 237 -6.24 -19.03 -24.36
N VAL A 238 -6.64 -17.98 -23.66
CA VAL A 238 -7.04 -16.70 -24.27
C VAL A 238 -5.88 -15.76 -24.58
N ALA A 239 -4.67 -16.02 -24.05
CA ALA A 239 -3.54 -15.10 -24.21
C ALA A 239 -2.23 -15.82 -24.56
N HIS A 240 -1.36 -15.09 -25.30
CA HIS A 240 -0.03 -15.58 -25.66
C HIS A 240 0.94 -15.57 -24.48
N ARG A 241 0.79 -14.63 -23.53
CA ARG A 241 1.59 -14.47 -22.33
C ARG A 241 0.67 -14.41 -21.11
N VAL A 242 1.14 -14.98 -20.00
CA VAL A 242 0.40 -14.94 -18.72
C VAL A 242 1.31 -14.38 -17.62
N VAL A 243 0.79 -13.44 -16.84
CA VAL A 243 1.49 -12.83 -15.70
C VAL A 243 0.55 -12.85 -14.47
N VAL A 244 0.96 -13.57 -13.43
CA VAL A 244 0.14 -13.71 -12.21
C VAL A 244 0.94 -13.28 -10.98
N LEU A 245 0.45 -12.30 -10.23
CA LEU A 245 0.96 -11.99 -8.90
C LEU A 245 0.19 -12.82 -7.86
N THR A 246 0.90 -13.69 -7.18
CA THR A 246 0.40 -14.59 -6.14
C THR A 246 1.41 -14.74 -5.00
N PHE A 247 1.25 -15.73 -4.15
CA PHE A 247 2.16 -16.02 -3.04
C PHE A 247 2.56 -17.50 -3.03
N ASP A 248 3.71 -17.77 -2.44
CA ASP A 248 4.35 -19.07 -2.36
C ASP A 248 3.96 -19.77 -1.05
N THR A 249 3.25 -20.91 -1.19
CA THR A 249 2.86 -21.79 -0.08
C THR A 249 3.57 -23.13 -0.08
N ASP A 250 4.53 -23.37 -1.00
CA ASP A 250 5.14 -24.68 -1.19
C ASP A 250 6.19 -25.01 -0.14
N GLN A 251 6.87 -23.99 0.38
CA GLN A 251 7.96 -24.22 1.34
C GLN A 251 7.40 -24.58 2.71
N PRO A 252 7.88 -25.66 3.36
CA PRO A 252 7.56 -25.94 4.75
C PRO A 252 7.83 -24.71 5.61
N GLY A 253 6.85 -24.30 6.41
CA GLY A 253 6.98 -23.11 7.23
C GLY A 253 6.91 -21.78 6.46
N TRP A 254 6.31 -21.77 5.25
CA TRP A 254 6.12 -20.55 4.44
C TRP A 254 5.48 -19.42 5.25
N GLN A 255 4.56 -19.72 6.19
CA GLN A 255 3.93 -18.76 7.09
C GLN A 255 4.93 -18.05 8.01
N ASN A 256 6.15 -18.61 8.19
CA ASN A 256 7.18 -18.00 9.03
C ASN A 256 7.95 -16.86 8.32
N ARG A 257 7.78 -16.70 7.01
CA ARG A 257 8.40 -15.59 6.26
C ARG A 257 7.89 -14.24 6.70
N PHE A 258 6.65 -14.19 7.17
CA PHE A 258 6.04 -12.97 7.65
C PHE A 258 5.72 -13.05 9.15
N TRP A 259 6.26 -12.13 9.94
CA TRP A 259 6.10 -12.12 11.40
C TRP A 259 4.62 -12.08 11.84
N LEU A 260 3.72 -11.44 11.07
CA LEU A 260 2.30 -11.38 11.43
C LEU A 260 1.66 -12.77 11.41
N THR A 261 1.94 -13.57 10.41
CA THR A 261 1.44 -14.96 10.30
C THR A 261 2.16 -15.87 11.26
N ARG A 262 3.46 -15.70 11.44
CA ARG A 262 4.29 -16.51 12.35
C ARG A 262 3.88 -16.33 13.82
N ASP A 263 3.71 -15.08 14.27
CA ASP A 263 3.63 -14.78 15.71
C ASP A 263 2.19 -14.49 16.18
N TYR A 264 1.30 -14.04 15.30
CA TYR A 264 -0.01 -13.49 15.69
C TYR A 264 -1.21 -14.13 14.99
N LEU A 265 -1.03 -14.64 13.76
CA LEU A 265 -2.12 -15.19 12.93
C LEU A 265 -1.79 -16.59 12.37
N PRO A 266 -1.47 -17.58 13.23
CA PRO A 266 -1.17 -18.93 12.76
C PRO A 266 -2.36 -19.59 12.03
N GLU A 267 -3.59 -19.15 12.28
CA GLU A 267 -4.81 -19.61 11.59
C GLU A 267 -4.79 -19.33 10.09
N PHE A 268 -3.95 -18.41 9.63
CA PHE A 268 -3.83 -18.09 8.21
C PHE A 268 -3.41 -19.31 7.38
N ALA A 269 -2.62 -20.21 7.94
CA ALA A 269 -2.27 -21.47 7.27
C ALA A 269 -3.49 -22.31 6.92
N ALA A 270 -4.48 -22.38 7.83
CA ALA A 270 -5.72 -23.12 7.59
C ALA A 270 -6.62 -22.44 6.53
N VAL A 271 -6.56 -21.11 6.42
CA VAL A 271 -7.30 -20.35 5.36
C VAL A 271 -6.81 -20.72 3.97
N LEU A 272 -5.55 -21.12 3.83
CA LEU A 272 -4.92 -21.48 2.56
C LEU A 272 -4.71 -22.99 2.37
N ALA A 273 -5.30 -23.83 3.24
CA ALA A 273 -5.08 -25.28 3.19
C ALA A 273 -5.46 -25.92 1.85
N ASP A 274 -6.51 -25.41 1.21
CA ASP A 274 -7.02 -25.89 -0.10
C ASP A 274 -6.45 -25.08 -1.28
N PHE A 275 -5.56 -24.10 -1.03
CA PHE A 275 -4.96 -23.31 -2.10
C PHE A 275 -3.88 -24.13 -2.81
N PRO A 276 -3.88 -24.18 -4.16
CA PRO A 276 -2.91 -24.99 -4.89
C PRO A 276 -1.47 -24.56 -4.59
N PRO A 277 -0.53 -25.52 -4.49
CA PRO A 277 0.90 -25.22 -4.42
C PRO A 277 1.35 -24.33 -5.60
N LEU A 278 2.32 -23.46 -5.35
CA LEU A 278 2.88 -22.57 -6.37
C LEU A 278 3.44 -23.36 -7.57
N ALA A 279 4.12 -24.49 -7.30
CA ALA A 279 4.64 -25.38 -8.34
C ALA A 279 3.51 -25.93 -9.22
N ALA A 280 2.40 -26.38 -8.65
CA ALA A 280 1.25 -26.86 -9.43
C ALA A 280 0.61 -25.78 -10.29
N MET A 281 0.58 -24.55 -9.80
CA MET A 281 0.10 -23.39 -10.57
C MET A 281 1.06 -23.04 -11.70
N ALA A 282 2.36 -23.05 -11.44
CA ALA A 282 3.38 -22.82 -12.46
C ALA A 282 3.33 -23.88 -13.57
N ASP A 283 3.26 -25.16 -13.19
CA ASP A 283 3.17 -26.28 -14.13
C ASP A 283 1.93 -26.22 -15.01
N ALA A 284 0.78 -25.80 -14.44
CA ALA A 284 -0.49 -25.72 -15.15
C ALA A 284 -0.44 -24.80 -16.40
N ILE A 285 0.47 -23.81 -16.41
CA ILE A 285 0.62 -22.85 -17.51
C ILE A 285 2.02 -22.79 -18.10
N GLY A 286 2.94 -23.64 -17.63
CA GLY A 286 4.36 -23.63 -18.07
C GLY A 286 5.10 -22.36 -17.64
N ALA A 287 4.83 -21.85 -16.44
CA ALA A 287 5.39 -20.59 -15.96
C ALA A 287 6.73 -20.78 -15.24
N ARG A 288 7.62 -19.79 -15.39
CA ARG A 288 8.70 -19.54 -14.44
C ARG A 288 8.23 -18.65 -13.30
N THR A 289 8.92 -18.73 -12.17
CA THR A 289 8.59 -17.99 -10.97
C THR A 289 9.66 -16.94 -10.65
N GLU A 290 9.25 -15.73 -10.34
CA GLU A 290 10.13 -14.65 -9.87
C GLU A 290 9.67 -14.12 -8.51
N PRO A 291 10.59 -13.83 -7.56
CA PRO A 291 10.24 -13.18 -6.31
C PRO A 291 9.80 -11.73 -6.52
N VAL A 292 8.86 -11.27 -5.68
CA VAL A 292 8.40 -9.89 -5.64
C VAL A 292 8.67 -9.33 -4.25
N PRO A 293 9.81 -8.68 -4.02
CA PRO A 293 10.11 -8.07 -2.73
C PRO A 293 9.13 -6.94 -2.41
N VAL A 294 8.61 -6.95 -1.18
CA VAL A 294 7.69 -5.92 -0.71
C VAL A 294 8.48 -4.75 -0.14
N PRO A 295 8.32 -3.53 -0.67
CA PRO A 295 8.98 -2.35 -0.13
C PRO A 295 8.47 -2.03 1.29
N TRP A 296 9.37 -1.51 2.16
CA TRP A 296 9.00 -1.17 3.55
C TRP A 296 7.89 -0.11 3.63
N ASP A 297 7.86 0.78 2.65
CA ASP A 297 6.92 1.89 2.50
C ASP A 297 5.86 1.63 1.43
N CYS A 298 5.57 0.35 1.16
CA CYS A 298 4.62 -0.09 0.14
C CYS A 298 3.34 0.76 0.15
N ALA A 299 2.99 1.29 -1.03
CA ALA A 299 1.83 2.17 -1.22
C ALA A 299 0.52 1.38 -1.32
N ASP A 300 0.57 0.11 -1.75
CA ASP A 300 -0.60 -0.78 -1.80
C ASP A 300 -0.88 -1.35 -0.41
N GLY A 301 -2.15 -1.46 -0.05
CA GLY A 301 -2.61 -2.11 1.18
C GLY A 301 -2.67 -3.64 1.07
N LEU A 302 -1.68 -4.28 0.46
CA LEU A 302 -1.49 -5.73 0.48
C LEU A 302 -1.37 -6.23 1.92
N PHE A 303 -1.64 -7.52 2.13
CA PHE A 303 -1.55 -8.12 3.47
C PHE A 303 -0.15 -7.96 4.09
N GLU A 304 0.90 -8.02 3.30
CA GLU A 304 2.30 -7.88 3.68
C GLU A 304 2.81 -6.42 3.69
N ALA A 305 2.02 -5.45 3.24
CA ALA A 305 2.46 -4.07 2.97
C ALA A 305 3.04 -3.34 4.19
N TYR A 306 2.63 -3.72 5.38
CA TYR A 306 3.01 -3.03 6.62
C TYR A 306 4.04 -3.80 7.44
N TRP A 307 4.83 -4.65 6.80
CA TRP A 307 5.78 -5.55 7.46
C TRP A 307 6.80 -4.82 8.36
N ARG A 308 7.16 -3.59 8.03
CA ARG A 308 8.05 -2.71 8.81
C ARG A 308 7.29 -1.63 9.59
N ARG A 309 5.96 -1.57 9.45
CA ARG A 309 5.05 -0.61 10.09
C ARG A 309 3.97 -1.36 10.88
N PRO A 310 4.35 -2.12 11.92
CA PRO A 310 3.44 -3.06 12.60
C PRO A 310 2.23 -2.39 13.25
N THR A 311 2.34 -1.14 13.68
CA THR A 311 1.23 -0.36 14.25
C THR A 311 0.04 -0.22 13.30
N ALA A 312 0.28 -0.28 12.00
CA ALA A 312 -0.78 -0.22 10.99
C ALA A 312 -1.83 -1.33 11.17
N TYR A 313 -1.40 -2.54 11.55
CA TYR A 313 -2.34 -3.65 11.79
C TYR A 313 -3.20 -3.48 13.04
N LEU A 314 -2.92 -2.53 13.92
CA LEU A 314 -3.79 -2.19 15.04
C LEU A 314 -5.03 -1.38 14.59
N HIS A 315 -5.00 -0.80 13.40
CA HIS A 315 -6.10 0.02 12.89
C HIS A 315 -7.18 -0.83 12.20
N PRO A 316 -8.43 -0.80 12.68
CA PRO A 316 -9.51 -1.64 12.15
C PRO A 316 -9.79 -1.44 10.65
N HIS A 317 -9.63 -0.21 10.13
CA HIS A 317 -9.88 0.09 8.72
C HIS A 317 -8.85 -0.59 7.80
N ILE A 318 -7.58 -0.71 8.21
CA ILE A 318 -6.55 -1.44 7.47
C ILE A 318 -6.90 -2.92 7.40
N ARG A 319 -7.30 -3.51 8.54
CA ARG A 319 -7.68 -4.92 8.59
C ARG A 319 -8.91 -5.24 7.76
N ARG A 320 -9.95 -4.39 7.80
CA ARG A 320 -11.19 -4.58 7.01
C ARG A 320 -10.96 -4.58 5.50
N ALA A 321 -9.90 -3.93 5.02
CA ALA A 321 -9.56 -3.94 3.60
C ALA A 321 -8.82 -5.20 3.14
N MET A 322 -8.50 -6.11 4.05
CA MET A 322 -7.76 -7.35 3.79
C MET A 322 -8.65 -8.55 4.10
N SER A 323 -8.93 -9.37 3.07
CA SER A 323 -9.79 -10.56 3.20
C SER A 323 -9.31 -11.58 4.24
N VAL A 324 -8.03 -11.60 4.52
CA VAL A 324 -7.41 -12.51 5.52
C VAL A 324 -8.08 -12.37 6.88
N TRP A 325 -8.25 -11.15 7.38
CA TRP A 325 -8.83 -10.90 8.69
C TRP A 325 -10.28 -11.37 8.80
N THR A 326 -11.06 -11.21 7.73
CA THR A 326 -12.41 -11.76 7.67
C THR A 326 -12.41 -13.28 7.69
N LYS A 327 -11.47 -13.90 6.97
CA LYS A 327 -11.37 -15.37 6.85
C LYS A 327 -10.88 -16.05 8.13
N VAL A 328 -9.97 -15.44 8.89
CA VAL A 328 -9.50 -16.01 10.18
C VAL A 328 -10.52 -15.85 11.33
N GLY A 329 -11.47 -14.95 11.16
CA GLY A 329 -12.57 -14.73 12.09
C GLY A 329 -12.26 -13.80 13.28
N PRO A 330 -13.31 -13.32 13.97
CA PRO A 330 -13.19 -12.23 14.94
C PRO A 330 -12.39 -12.59 16.18
N GLN A 331 -12.42 -13.83 16.64
CA GLN A 331 -11.66 -14.28 17.81
C GLN A 331 -10.15 -14.26 17.55
N ALA A 332 -9.72 -14.76 16.38
CA ALA A 332 -8.33 -14.74 15.96
C ALA A 332 -7.83 -13.30 15.74
N GLU A 333 -8.66 -12.45 15.11
CA GLU A 333 -8.37 -11.03 14.94
C GLU A 333 -8.16 -10.33 16.28
N GLN A 334 -9.10 -10.46 17.22
CA GLN A 334 -9.02 -9.81 18.53
C GLN A 334 -7.77 -10.23 19.30
N ARG A 335 -7.48 -11.53 19.33
CA ARG A 335 -6.27 -12.07 19.97
C ARG A 335 -5.00 -11.54 19.33
N ALA A 336 -4.91 -11.56 17.99
CA ALA A 336 -3.74 -11.10 17.25
C ALA A 336 -3.47 -9.61 17.50
N VAL A 337 -4.50 -8.78 17.44
CA VAL A 337 -4.41 -7.33 17.70
C VAL A 337 -3.98 -7.05 19.13
N HIS A 338 -4.58 -7.74 20.12
CA HIS A 338 -4.21 -7.59 21.53
C HIS A 338 -2.74 -7.94 21.77
N ASN A 339 -2.29 -9.09 21.27
CA ASN A 339 -0.92 -9.57 21.45
C ASN A 339 0.09 -8.66 20.73
N LEU A 340 -0.22 -8.22 19.51
CA LEU A 340 0.62 -7.27 18.77
C LEU A 340 0.74 -5.94 19.50
N ALA A 341 -0.36 -5.38 20.00
CA ALA A 341 -0.34 -4.13 20.75
C ALA A 341 0.53 -4.26 22.03
N HIS A 342 0.39 -5.38 22.74
CA HIS A 342 1.21 -5.67 23.93
C HIS A 342 2.71 -5.77 23.58
N ASP A 343 3.05 -6.48 22.52
CA ASP A 343 4.45 -6.69 22.11
C ASP A 343 5.09 -5.40 21.57
N LEU A 344 4.31 -4.53 20.93
CA LEU A 344 4.77 -3.20 20.51
C LEU A 344 5.02 -2.29 21.72
N HIS A 345 4.12 -2.28 22.70
CA HIS A 345 4.26 -1.48 23.91
C HIS A 345 5.47 -1.92 24.75
N SER A 346 5.70 -3.24 24.86
CA SER A 346 6.81 -3.80 25.64
C SER A 346 8.16 -3.80 24.90
N GLY A 347 8.21 -3.36 23.62
CA GLY A 347 9.41 -3.44 22.78
C GLY A 347 9.76 -4.85 22.31
N ARG A 348 8.97 -5.88 22.66
CA ARG A 348 9.24 -7.28 22.29
C ARG A 348 9.19 -7.50 20.79
N TRP A 349 8.25 -6.85 20.09
CA TRP A 349 8.18 -6.91 18.64
C TRP A 349 9.47 -6.40 17.99
N THR A 350 9.95 -5.23 18.40
CA THR A 350 11.18 -4.60 17.89
C THR A 350 12.40 -5.49 18.14
N HIS A 351 12.51 -6.05 19.33
CA HIS A 351 13.61 -6.96 19.67
C HIS A 351 13.63 -8.21 18.77
N ARG A 352 12.47 -8.85 18.55
CA ARG A 352 12.38 -10.05 17.69
C ARG A 352 12.62 -9.76 16.20
N ASN A 353 12.29 -8.56 15.75
CA ASN A 353 12.28 -8.18 14.35
C ASN A 353 13.33 -7.10 14.01
N THR A 354 14.36 -6.92 14.85
CA THR A 354 15.43 -5.92 14.64
C THR A 354 16.07 -6.05 13.26
N HIS A 355 16.23 -7.28 12.75
CA HIS A 355 16.79 -7.55 11.42
C HIS A 355 15.97 -6.96 10.26
N LEU A 356 14.70 -6.58 10.50
CA LEU A 356 13.85 -5.96 9.49
C LEU A 356 14.00 -4.44 9.44
N THR A 357 14.52 -3.79 10.49
CA THR A 357 14.45 -2.33 10.64
C THR A 357 15.26 -1.57 9.60
N ASP A 358 16.30 -2.19 9.04
CA ASP A 358 17.22 -1.57 8.08
C ASP A 358 16.98 -2.02 6.64
N LEU A 359 16.02 -2.93 6.41
CA LEU A 359 15.72 -3.42 5.08
C LEU A 359 14.81 -2.46 4.31
N ASP A 360 15.16 -2.13 3.08
CA ASP A 360 14.30 -1.36 2.18
C ASP A 360 13.20 -2.22 1.54
N THR A 361 13.44 -3.52 1.39
CA THR A 361 12.50 -4.52 0.86
C THR A 361 12.63 -5.83 1.59
N ALA A 362 11.56 -6.63 1.64
CA ALA A 362 11.58 -7.99 2.19
C ALA A 362 10.90 -8.99 1.26
N ASP A 363 11.48 -10.19 1.14
CA ASP A 363 10.81 -11.33 0.49
C ASP A 363 9.84 -11.99 1.50
N LEU A 364 8.57 -11.66 1.37
CA LEU A 364 7.49 -12.14 2.23
C LEU A 364 6.65 -13.23 1.56
N GLY A 365 7.14 -13.79 0.46
CA GLY A 365 6.48 -14.87 -0.24
C GLY A 365 5.68 -14.44 -1.46
N LEU A 366 5.63 -13.17 -1.83
CA LEU A 366 5.00 -12.75 -3.08
C LEU A 366 5.80 -13.24 -4.29
N ARG A 367 5.09 -13.72 -5.32
CA ARG A 367 5.68 -14.31 -6.53
C ARG A 367 4.96 -13.84 -7.77
N LEU A 368 5.72 -13.62 -8.85
CA LEU A 368 5.20 -13.56 -10.21
C LEU A 368 5.36 -14.91 -10.88
N LEU A 369 4.26 -15.45 -11.42
CA LEU A 369 4.27 -16.51 -12.41
C LEU A 369 4.26 -15.88 -13.80
N ILE A 370 5.17 -16.27 -14.68
CA ILE A 370 5.33 -15.69 -16.03
C ILE A 370 5.43 -16.85 -17.03
N ALA A 371 4.42 -16.96 -17.91
CA ALA A 371 4.32 -18.00 -18.95
C ALA A 371 4.23 -17.39 -20.35
#